data_8f2159b24d5ebe4a1a56920c4d2bfe59
#
_entry.id   8f2159b24d5ebe4a1a56920c4d2bfe59
#
_cell.length_a   1.000
_cell.length_b   1.000
_cell.length_c   1.000
_cell.angle_alpha   90.00
_cell.angle_beta   90.00
_cell.angle_gamma   90.00
#
_symmetry.space_group_name_H-M   'P 1'
#
loop_
_entity.id
_entity.type
_entity.pdbx_description
1 polymer ?
#
loop_
_entity_poly.entity_id
_entity_poly.type
_entity_poly.pdbx_seq_one_letter_code
_entity_poly.pdbx_strand_id
1 'polypeptide(L)'
;MPSNSTDLPAPGETRQMFVDGPAGRLETLLAAPRQGAPAGICLVCHPHPLYGGAMSNKVVYALASSALQAGLLTARFNFRGVGQSEGVYDQTRGETGDALAVYAWLRRQLPQAPLVLAGFSFGAYVSLKAAAEARPALQISVSIPFGKYLENAEPPPHPGCPWLALHSADDEVVNYDDTLAVLQAYVPPPQLVRFEGAGHFYHGRLSELQQTLLPFLQQHLPA
;
A
#
# COMPACT_ATOMS: atom_id res chain seq x y z
N MET A 1 -22.49 26.32 -14.29
CA MET A 1 -22.42 25.42 -13.14
C MET A 1 -21.41 24.35 -13.48
N PRO A 2 -20.24 24.24 -12.84
CA PRO A 2 -19.37 23.11 -13.05
C PRO A 2 -20.10 21.88 -12.51
N SER A 3 -20.22 20.84 -13.34
CA SER A 3 -20.78 19.55 -12.95
C SER A 3 -19.92 18.98 -11.82
N ASN A 4 -20.51 18.77 -10.65
CA ASN A 4 -19.93 18.00 -9.53
C ASN A 4 -19.83 16.51 -9.91
N SER A 5 -19.23 16.16 -11.05
CA SER A 5 -18.85 14.78 -11.28
C SER A 5 -17.58 14.54 -10.47
N THR A 6 -17.70 13.89 -9.34
CA THR A 6 -16.54 13.34 -8.64
C THR A 6 -15.81 12.43 -9.61
N ASP A 7 -14.48 12.56 -9.72
CA ASP A 7 -13.65 11.66 -10.54
C ASP A 7 -13.57 10.24 -9.96
N LEU A 8 -14.36 9.95 -8.94
CA LEU A 8 -14.45 8.65 -8.28
C LEU A 8 -15.36 7.67 -9.05
N PRO A 9 -15.07 6.36 -9.02
CA PRO A 9 -15.95 5.34 -9.59
C PRO A 9 -17.28 5.27 -8.80
N ALA A 10 -18.36 4.90 -9.49
CA ALA A 10 -19.63 4.61 -8.83
C ALA A 10 -19.52 3.35 -7.94
N PRO A 11 -20.42 3.16 -6.96
CA PRO A 11 -20.40 1.98 -6.09
C PRO A 11 -20.30 0.66 -6.87
N GLY A 12 -19.30 -0.16 -6.51
CA GLY A 12 -19.03 -1.44 -7.15
C GLY A 12 -18.27 -1.36 -8.47
N GLU A 13 -17.96 -0.16 -8.95
CA GLU A 13 -17.23 0.03 -10.19
C GLU A 13 -15.72 0.20 -9.97
N THR A 14 -14.97 0.02 -11.05
CA THR A 14 -13.55 0.35 -11.16
C THR A 14 -13.37 1.42 -12.23
N ARG A 15 -12.39 2.32 -12.01
CA ARG A 15 -12.02 3.35 -13.00
C ARG A 15 -10.51 3.40 -13.14
N GLN A 16 -10.04 3.23 -14.35
CA GLN A 16 -8.64 3.51 -14.70
C GLN A 16 -8.53 4.98 -15.09
N MET A 17 -7.48 5.64 -14.60
CA MET A 17 -7.20 7.04 -14.86
C MET A 17 -5.72 7.35 -14.70
N PHE A 18 -5.34 8.58 -14.97
CA PHE A 18 -4.01 9.10 -14.70
C PHE A 18 -4.09 10.17 -13.61
N VAL A 19 -3.15 10.11 -12.66
CA VAL A 19 -2.93 11.14 -11.65
C VAL A 19 -1.60 11.82 -11.97
N ASP A 20 -1.54 13.15 -11.93
CA ASP A 20 -0.31 13.88 -12.10
C ASP A 20 0.64 13.62 -10.94
N GLY A 21 1.80 13.08 -11.24
CA GLY A 21 2.89 12.81 -10.31
C GLY A 21 4.10 13.70 -10.54
N PRO A 22 5.13 13.63 -9.68
CA PRO A 22 6.30 14.50 -9.77
C PRO A 22 7.16 14.29 -11.04
N ALA A 23 7.10 13.11 -11.64
CA ALA A 23 7.88 12.75 -12.84
C ALA A 23 7.01 12.53 -14.08
N GLY A 24 5.75 12.94 -14.04
CA GLY A 24 4.77 12.73 -15.10
C GLY A 24 3.54 11.98 -14.60
N ARG A 25 2.68 11.56 -15.52
CA ARG A 25 1.40 10.92 -15.19
C ARG A 25 1.60 9.52 -14.63
N LEU A 26 0.83 9.19 -13.60
CA LEU A 26 0.82 7.89 -12.93
C LEU A 26 -0.46 7.13 -13.28
N GLU A 27 -0.31 5.97 -13.90
CA GLU A 27 -1.40 5.06 -14.20
C GLU A 27 -2.01 4.54 -12.90
N THR A 28 -3.29 4.83 -12.68
CA THR A 28 -3.99 4.56 -11.42
C THR A 28 -5.30 3.84 -11.68
N LEU A 29 -5.59 2.82 -10.88
CA LEU A 29 -6.85 2.09 -10.88
C LEU A 29 -7.56 2.30 -9.55
N LEU A 30 -8.71 2.94 -9.58
CA LEU A 30 -9.61 3.11 -8.45
C LEU A 30 -10.67 2.02 -8.45
N ALA A 31 -11.08 1.56 -7.26
CA ALA A 31 -12.26 0.71 -7.12
C ALA A 31 -13.07 1.15 -5.90
N ALA A 32 -14.37 1.33 -6.08
CA ALA A 32 -15.30 1.72 -5.03
C ALA A 32 -15.97 0.51 -4.37
N PRO A 33 -16.25 0.56 -3.06
CA PRO A 33 -17.05 -0.46 -2.40
C PRO A 33 -18.44 -0.57 -3.04
N ARG A 34 -19.03 -1.76 -2.97
CA ARG A 34 -20.33 -2.03 -3.64
C ARG A 34 -21.50 -1.29 -3.02
N GLN A 35 -21.41 -0.94 -1.74
CA GLN A 35 -22.50 -0.34 -0.98
C GLN A 35 -22.00 0.85 -0.17
N GLY A 36 -22.82 1.88 -0.09
CA GLY A 36 -22.58 3.06 0.74
C GLY A 36 -21.50 4.01 0.18
N ALA A 37 -21.28 5.10 0.90
CA ALA A 37 -20.11 5.95 0.70
C ALA A 37 -18.87 5.24 1.25
N PRO A 38 -17.68 5.44 0.66
CA PRO A 38 -16.44 4.85 1.20
C PRO A 38 -16.19 5.28 2.65
N ALA A 39 -15.97 4.32 3.53
CA ALA A 39 -15.61 4.56 4.94
C ALA A 39 -14.19 5.12 5.11
N GLY A 40 -13.39 5.07 4.05
CA GLY A 40 -12.00 5.54 4.03
C GLY A 40 -11.35 5.28 2.67
N ILE A 41 -10.04 5.48 2.61
CA ILE A 41 -9.21 5.29 1.42
C ILE A 41 -8.15 4.26 1.74
N CYS A 42 -7.88 3.33 0.84
CA CYS A 42 -6.69 2.47 0.89
C CYS A 42 -5.82 2.70 -0.35
N LEU A 43 -4.61 3.21 -0.16
CA LEU A 43 -3.60 3.34 -1.20
C LEU A 43 -2.62 2.16 -1.10
N VAL A 44 -2.47 1.41 -2.20
CA VAL A 44 -1.64 0.20 -2.24
C VAL A 44 -0.46 0.38 -3.18
N CYS A 45 0.74 0.23 -2.65
CA CYS A 45 2.02 0.31 -3.35
C CYS A 45 2.52 -1.07 -3.80
N HIS A 46 2.92 -1.18 -5.07
CA HIS A 46 3.33 -2.46 -5.68
C HIS A 46 4.81 -2.81 -5.43
N PRO A 47 5.23 -4.08 -5.65
CA PRO A 47 6.61 -4.51 -5.46
C PRO A 47 7.56 -3.87 -6.49
N HIS A 48 8.83 -4.26 -6.44
CA HIS A 48 9.94 -3.56 -7.11
C HIS A 48 9.74 -3.37 -8.63
N PRO A 49 9.78 -2.12 -9.13
CA PRO A 49 9.56 -1.78 -10.53
C PRO A 49 10.41 -2.59 -11.53
N LEU A 50 11.72 -2.68 -11.26
CA LEU A 50 12.66 -3.31 -12.18
C LEU A 50 12.61 -4.85 -12.17
N TYR A 51 11.86 -5.47 -11.25
CA TYR A 51 11.67 -6.92 -11.16
C TYR A 51 10.25 -7.35 -11.52
N GLY A 52 9.60 -6.61 -12.42
CA GLY A 52 8.26 -6.93 -12.90
C GLY A 52 7.14 -6.56 -11.93
N GLY A 53 7.44 -5.74 -10.92
CA GLY A 53 6.42 -5.21 -10.03
C GLY A 53 5.48 -4.26 -10.76
N ALA A 54 4.18 -4.44 -10.53
CA ALA A 54 3.11 -3.59 -11.08
C ALA A 54 1.87 -3.65 -10.18
N MET A 55 0.95 -2.71 -10.35
CA MET A 55 -0.33 -2.65 -9.63
C MET A 55 -1.23 -3.87 -9.84
N SER A 56 -0.95 -4.70 -10.85
CA SER A 56 -1.64 -5.96 -11.14
C SER A 56 -1.10 -7.16 -10.34
N ASN A 57 -0.04 -6.99 -9.54
CA ASN A 57 0.52 -8.05 -8.71
C ASN A 57 -0.55 -8.67 -7.80
N LYS A 58 -0.52 -10.01 -7.61
CA LYS A 58 -1.56 -10.75 -6.89
C LYS A 58 -1.65 -10.38 -5.40
N VAL A 59 -0.51 -10.08 -4.75
CA VAL A 59 -0.50 -9.62 -3.34
C VAL A 59 -1.10 -8.22 -3.24
N VAL A 60 -0.76 -7.32 -4.18
CA VAL A 60 -1.35 -5.97 -4.28
C VAL A 60 -2.87 -6.06 -4.49
N TYR A 61 -3.31 -6.98 -5.34
CA TYR A 61 -4.74 -7.25 -5.53
C TYR A 61 -5.40 -7.76 -4.25
N ALA A 62 -4.76 -8.66 -3.51
CA ALA A 62 -5.29 -9.19 -2.25
C ALA A 62 -5.45 -8.09 -1.19
N LEU A 63 -4.45 -7.20 -1.06
CA LEU A 63 -4.51 -6.02 -0.18
C LEU A 63 -5.70 -5.12 -0.53
N ALA A 64 -5.83 -4.76 -1.82
CA ALA A 64 -6.92 -3.91 -2.30
C ALA A 64 -8.29 -4.59 -2.13
N SER A 65 -8.40 -5.90 -2.40
CA SER A 65 -9.64 -6.65 -2.24
C SER A 65 -10.11 -6.70 -0.78
N SER A 66 -9.19 -6.91 0.17
CA SER A 66 -9.51 -6.86 1.60
C SER A 66 -9.99 -5.47 2.03
N ALA A 67 -9.36 -4.41 1.54
CA ALA A 67 -9.76 -3.04 1.81
C ALA A 67 -11.16 -2.72 1.21
N LEU A 68 -11.46 -3.19 0.00
CA LEU A 68 -12.80 -3.08 -0.59
C LEU A 68 -13.87 -3.79 0.24
N GLN A 69 -13.56 -5.00 0.75
CA GLN A 69 -14.45 -5.74 1.63
C GLN A 69 -14.69 -5.03 2.96
N ALA A 70 -13.69 -4.28 3.44
CA ALA A 70 -13.81 -3.40 4.61
C ALA A 70 -14.53 -2.06 4.31
N GLY A 71 -15.06 -1.86 3.10
CA GLY A 71 -15.80 -0.66 2.73
C GLY A 71 -14.95 0.54 2.31
N LEU A 72 -13.65 0.35 1.98
CA LEU A 72 -12.77 1.43 1.57
C LEU A 72 -12.79 1.65 0.05
N LEU A 73 -12.64 2.90 -0.38
CA LEU A 73 -12.18 3.20 -1.73
C LEU A 73 -10.73 2.75 -1.86
N THR A 74 -10.41 1.94 -2.85
CA THR A 74 -9.02 1.50 -3.06
C THR A 74 -8.40 2.18 -4.28
N ALA A 75 -7.13 2.53 -4.15
CA ALA A 75 -6.29 3.00 -5.24
C ALA A 75 -5.06 2.08 -5.35
N ARG A 76 -4.89 1.48 -6.52
CA ARG A 76 -3.65 0.84 -6.94
C ARG A 76 -3.08 1.66 -8.08
N PHE A 77 -1.79 1.85 -8.13
CA PHE A 77 -1.16 2.62 -9.18
C PHE A 77 0.17 2.01 -9.58
N ASN A 78 0.64 2.31 -10.77
CA ASN A 78 1.97 1.96 -11.21
C ASN A 78 2.94 3.10 -10.84
N PHE A 79 4.04 2.76 -10.15
CA PHE A 79 5.13 3.69 -9.94
C PHE A 79 5.70 4.18 -11.26
N ARG A 80 6.43 5.29 -11.22
CA ARG A 80 7.15 5.85 -12.38
C ARG A 80 7.91 4.77 -13.15
N GLY A 81 7.84 4.84 -14.48
CA GLY A 81 8.49 3.89 -15.38
C GLY A 81 7.86 2.50 -15.46
N VAL A 82 6.69 2.26 -14.83
CA VAL A 82 5.96 1.00 -14.88
C VAL A 82 4.64 1.16 -15.64
N GLY A 83 4.32 0.22 -16.52
CA GLY A 83 3.09 0.23 -17.32
C GLY A 83 2.98 1.49 -18.14
N GLN A 84 1.92 2.27 -17.94
CA GLN A 84 1.70 3.54 -18.63
C GLN A 84 2.12 4.77 -17.79
N SER A 85 2.74 4.55 -16.63
CA SER A 85 3.29 5.63 -15.80
C SER A 85 4.55 6.20 -16.42
N GLU A 86 4.63 7.51 -16.48
CA GLU A 86 5.78 8.25 -16.99
C GLU A 86 6.94 8.27 -15.97
N GLY A 87 8.11 8.75 -16.39
CA GLY A 87 9.30 8.84 -15.56
C GLY A 87 10.16 7.58 -15.56
N VAL A 88 11.12 7.53 -14.64
CA VAL A 88 12.08 6.43 -14.48
C VAL A 88 12.26 6.10 -13.01
N TYR A 89 12.61 4.84 -12.70
CA TYR A 89 12.90 4.36 -11.35
C TYR A 89 13.94 5.23 -10.62
N ASP A 90 13.68 5.61 -9.37
CA ASP A 90 14.51 6.53 -8.57
C ASP A 90 14.77 6.03 -7.14
N GLN A 91 15.04 4.74 -6.98
CA GLN A 91 15.59 4.15 -5.75
C GLN A 91 14.81 4.53 -4.47
N THR A 92 13.49 4.37 -4.48
CA THR A 92 12.53 4.72 -3.41
C THR A 92 12.23 6.20 -3.23
N ARG A 93 13.10 7.13 -3.67
CA ARG A 93 12.90 8.58 -3.47
C ARG A 93 11.74 9.11 -4.31
N GLY A 94 11.84 8.88 -5.60
CA GLY A 94 10.81 9.29 -6.53
C GLY A 94 9.51 8.54 -6.33
N GLU A 95 9.58 7.24 -6.07
CA GLU A 95 8.40 6.40 -5.83
C GLU A 95 7.63 6.81 -4.57
N THR A 96 8.33 7.32 -3.54
CA THR A 96 7.68 7.94 -2.37
C THR A 96 6.90 9.19 -2.78
N GLY A 97 7.48 10.04 -3.64
CA GLY A 97 6.79 11.20 -4.21
C GLY A 97 5.56 10.81 -5.05
N ASP A 98 5.65 9.71 -5.81
CA ASP A 98 4.52 9.19 -6.59
C ASP A 98 3.36 8.77 -5.68
N ALA A 99 3.65 8.00 -4.61
CA ALA A 99 2.65 7.59 -3.63
C ALA A 99 1.98 8.80 -2.95
N LEU A 100 2.76 9.82 -2.58
CA LEU A 100 2.25 11.07 -2.01
C LEU A 100 1.39 11.87 -3.00
N ALA A 101 1.74 11.89 -4.28
CA ALA A 101 0.95 12.56 -5.31
C ALA A 101 -0.43 11.90 -5.50
N VAL A 102 -0.48 10.56 -5.59
CA VAL A 102 -1.74 9.82 -5.65
C VAL A 102 -2.55 10.04 -4.38
N TYR A 103 -1.92 9.98 -3.20
CA TYR A 103 -2.58 10.30 -1.94
C TYR A 103 -3.16 11.72 -1.91
N ALA A 104 -2.39 12.72 -2.32
CA ALA A 104 -2.84 14.11 -2.35
C ALA A 104 -4.04 14.29 -3.29
N TRP A 105 -4.07 13.58 -4.42
CA TRP A 105 -5.22 13.57 -5.31
C TRP A 105 -6.45 12.95 -4.63
N LEU A 106 -6.32 11.77 -4.00
CA LEU A 106 -7.39 11.09 -3.25
C LEU A 106 -7.93 11.96 -2.11
N ARG A 107 -7.04 12.64 -1.38
CA ARG A 107 -7.42 13.53 -0.28
C ARG A 107 -8.24 14.72 -0.75
N ARG A 108 -8.02 15.23 -1.97
CA ARG A 108 -8.87 16.28 -2.56
C ARG A 108 -10.28 15.77 -2.88
N GLN A 109 -10.42 14.48 -3.27
CA GLN A 109 -11.72 13.87 -3.54
C GLN A 109 -12.49 13.54 -2.25
N LEU A 110 -11.79 13.08 -1.23
CA LEU A 110 -12.34 12.65 0.06
C LEU A 110 -11.56 13.29 1.23
N PRO A 111 -11.78 14.58 1.53
CA PRO A 111 -10.94 15.35 2.45
C PRO A 111 -10.88 14.82 3.89
N GLN A 112 -11.94 14.18 4.37
CA GLN A 112 -12.04 13.71 5.76
C GLN A 112 -11.89 12.18 5.90
N ALA A 113 -11.75 11.46 4.78
CA ALA A 113 -11.68 10.00 4.82
C ALA A 113 -10.37 9.53 5.50
N PRO A 114 -10.40 8.58 6.44
CA PRO A 114 -9.20 7.98 6.98
C PRO A 114 -8.41 7.28 5.87
N LEU A 115 -7.06 7.38 5.93
CA LEU A 115 -6.16 6.75 4.99
C LEU A 115 -5.58 5.47 5.57
N VAL A 116 -5.66 4.40 4.82
CA VAL A 116 -4.85 3.19 4.99
C VAL A 116 -3.74 3.22 3.95
N LEU A 117 -2.48 3.21 4.38
CA LEU A 117 -1.34 2.95 3.49
C LEU A 117 -0.98 1.47 3.55
N ALA A 118 -0.89 0.85 2.39
CA ALA A 118 -0.52 -0.55 2.26
C ALA A 118 0.55 -0.73 1.19
N GLY A 119 1.36 -1.77 1.33
CA GLY A 119 2.34 -2.09 0.32
C GLY A 119 2.88 -3.51 0.44
N PHE A 120 3.43 -3.99 -0.67
CA PHE A 120 4.09 -5.27 -0.76
C PHE A 120 5.56 -5.10 -1.18
N SER A 121 6.47 -5.76 -0.46
CA SER A 121 7.91 -5.76 -0.76
C SER A 121 8.46 -4.32 -0.87
N PHE A 122 9.06 -3.93 -1.98
CA PHE A 122 9.48 -2.55 -2.25
C PHE A 122 8.38 -1.53 -1.93
N GLY A 123 7.13 -1.81 -2.34
CA GLY A 123 6.00 -0.94 -2.05
C GLY A 123 5.67 -0.82 -0.56
N ALA A 124 5.96 -1.85 0.25
CA ALA A 124 5.83 -1.76 1.70
C ALA A 124 6.84 -0.77 2.30
N TYR A 125 8.07 -0.78 1.80
CA TYR A 125 9.09 0.19 2.21
C TYR A 125 8.75 1.61 1.78
N VAL A 126 8.34 1.80 0.52
CA VAL A 126 7.91 3.11 -0.01
C VAL A 126 6.71 3.65 0.74
N SER A 127 5.69 2.81 1.01
CA SER A 127 4.50 3.24 1.77
C SER A 127 4.86 3.65 3.20
N LEU A 128 5.78 2.96 3.87
CA LEU A 128 6.26 3.34 5.20
C LEU A 128 7.02 4.69 5.17
N LYS A 129 7.84 4.94 4.13
CA LYS A 129 8.48 6.26 3.94
C LYS A 129 7.44 7.37 3.74
N ALA A 130 6.42 7.11 2.92
CA ALA A 130 5.35 8.07 2.66
C ALA A 130 4.50 8.37 3.90
N ALA A 131 4.41 7.43 4.86
CA ALA A 131 3.62 7.58 6.08
C ALA A 131 4.03 8.79 6.92
N ALA A 132 5.31 9.18 6.91
CA ALA A 132 5.81 10.33 7.64
C ALA A 132 5.09 11.64 7.24
N GLU A 133 4.77 11.80 5.96
CA GLU A 133 4.06 12.98 5.42
C GLU A 133 2.55 12.73 5.33
N ALA A 134 2.14 11.57 4.84
CA ALA A 134 0.73 11.23 4.61
C ALA A 134 -0.08 11.06 5.91
N ARG A 135 0.58 10.71 7.02
CA ARG A 135 -0.03 10.49 8.35
C ARG A 135 -1.25 9.58 8.26
N PRO A 136 -1.08 8.31 7.88
CA PRO A 136 -2.20 7.39 7.71
C PRO A 136 -2.88 7.08 9.05
N ALA A 137 -4.14 6.68 8.99
CA ALA A 137 -4.85 6.10 10.12
C ALA A 137 -4.41 4.65 10.41
N LEU A 138 -3.97 3.93 9.36
CA LEU A 138 -3.44 2.56 9.46
C LEU A 138 -2.29 2.36 8.46
N GLN A 139 -1.29 1.56 8.86
CA GLN A 139 -0.20 1.09 8.00
C GLN A 139 -0.26 -0.44 7.87
N ILE A 140 -0.09 -0.95 6.64
CA ILE A 140 0.01 -2.39 6.35
C ILE A 140 1.26 -2.64 5.50
N SER A 141 2.16 -3.49 5.99
CA SER A 141 3.41 -3.82 5.32
C SER A 141 3.53 -5.33 5.13
N VAL A 142 3.59 -5.79 3.88
CA VAL A 142 3.79 -7.20 3.53
C VAL A 142 5.20 -7.40 3.01
N SER A 143 5.98 -8.28 3.65
CA SER A 143 7.38 -8.64 3.29
C SER A 143 8.26 -7.39 3.06
N ILE A 144 8.30 -6.47 4.03
CA ILE A 144 9.06 -5.21 3.91
C ILE A 144 10.58 -5.45 3.88
N PRO A 145 11.31 -4.99 2.85
CA PRO A 145 12.72 -5.32 2.63
C PRO A 145 13.69 -4.30 3.24
N PHE A 146 13.75 -4.17 4.55
CA PHE A 146 14.66 -3.22 5.21
C PHE A 146 16.11 -3.44 4.80
N GLY A 147 16.63 -4.68 4.83
CA GLY A 147 18.01 -4.99 4.53
C GLY A 147 18.49 -4.59 3.13
N LYS A 148 17.56 -4.31 2.20
CA LYS A 148 17.91 -3.92 0.82
C LYS A 148 18.02 -2.41 0.60
N TYR A 149 17.43 -1.59 1.49
CA TYR A 149 17.33 -0.14 1.29
C TYR A 149 17.88 0.67 2.45
N LEU A 150 18.40 0.01 3.49
CA LEU A 150 18.98 0.70 4.64
C LEU A 150 20.44 1.12 4.45
N GLU A 151 21.14 0.72 3.39
CA GLU A 151 22.55 0.95 3.13
C GLU A 151 23.16 2.14 3.92
N ASN A 152 23.48 1.94 5.21
CA ASN A 152 23.93 2.94 6.17
C ASN A 152 22.92 4.07 6.51
N ALA A 153 21.66 3.93 6.16
CA ALA A 153 20.57 4.86 6.53
C ALA A 153 19.73 4.27 7.66
N GLU A 154 19.15 5.14 8.47
CA GLU A 154 18.17 4.73 9.47
C GLU A 154 16.87 4.24 8.80
N PRO A 155 16.15 3.28 9.43
CA PRO A 155 14.83 2.89 8.95
C PRO A 155 13.89 4.10 8.89
N PRO A 156 12.88 4.10 7.99
CA PRO A 156 11.84 5.12 8.01
C PRO A 156 11.23 5.26 9.41
N PRO A 157 10.77 6.44 9.83
CA PRO A 157 10.20 6.62 11.15
C PRO A 157 8.93 5.76 11.33
N HIS A 158 8.58 5.47 12.59
CA HIS A 158 7.32 4.82 12.93
C HIS A 158 6.14 5.59 12.32
N PRO A 159 5.14 4.93 11.69
CA PRO A 159 4.05 5.62 10.97
C PRO A 159 3.10 6.42 11.89
N GLY A 160 3.23 6.30 13.20
CA GLY A 160 2.41 7.03 14.17
C GLY A 160 0.96 6.53 14.29
N CYS A 161 0.66 5.36 13.75
CA CYS A 161 -0.68 4.75 13.76
C CYS A 161 -0.57 3.24 14.01
N PRO A 162 -1.69 2.52 14.23
CA PRO A 162 -1.68 1.07 14.25
C PRO A 162 -1.05 0.52 12.97
N TRP A 163 -0.10 -0.40 13.14
CA TRP A 163 0.70 -0.93 12.04
C TRP A 163 0.68 -2.47 12.07
N LEU A 164 0.25 -3.08 10.96
CA LEU A 164 0.29 -4.51 10.73
C LEU A 164 1.44 -4.84 9.78
N ALA A 165 2.36 -5.70 10.24
CA ALA A 165 3.41 -6.28 9.41
C ALA A 165 3.13 -7.78 9.20
N LEU A 166 3.19 -8.23 7.95
CA LEU A 166 3.00 -9.63 7.57
C LEU A 166 4.26 -10.10 6.84
N HIS A 167 4.81 -11.25 7.26
CA HIS A 167 6.03 -11.80 6.66
C HIS A 167 6.04 -13.32 6.71
N SER A 168 6.53 -13.95 5.66
CA SER A 168 6.74 -15.40 5.64
C SER A 168 8.10 -15.76 6.21
N ALA A 169 8.14 -16.77 7.09
CA ALA A 169 9.40 -17.24 7.68
C ALA A 169 10.38 -17.84 6.65
N ASP A 170 9.84 -18.35 5.55
CA ASP A 170 10.54 -18.94 4.43
C ASP A 170 10.60 -18.03 3.20
N ASP A 171 10.52 -16.69 3.41
CA ASP A 171 10.65 -15.70 2.34
C ASP A 171 12.06 -15.76 1.72
N GLU A 172 12.13 -16.20 0.48
CA GLU A 172 13.37 -16.44 -0.27
C GLU A 172 13.96 -15.15 -0.87
N VAL A 173 13.23 -14.04 -0.79
CA VAL A 173 13.64 -12.73 -1.36
C VAL A 173 14.04 -11.76 -0.27
N VAL A 174 13.28 -11.72 0.82
CA VAL A 174 13.49 -10.81 1.95
C VAL A 174 13.69 -11.62 3.23
N ASN A 175 14.88 -11.59 3.79
CA ASN A 175 15.19 -12.37 4.99
C ASN A 175 14.27 -11.99 6.16
N TYR A 176 13.63 -13.01 6.75
CA TYR A 176 12.69 -12.84 7.84
C TYR A 176 13.36 -12.27 9.10
N ASP A 177 14.50 -12.84 9.50
CA ASP A 177 15.17 -12.47 10.75
C ASP A 177 15.73 -11.05 10.70
N ASP A 178 16.29 -10.64 9.56
CA ASP A 178 16.76 -9.26 9.34
C ASP A 178 15.60 -8.27 9.44
N THR A 179 14.46 -8.61 8.84
CA THR A 179 13.25 -7.78 8.90
C THR A 179 12.68 -7.73 10.31
N LEU A 180 12.62 -8.88 11.00
CA LEU A 180 12.13 -8.99 12.38
C LEU A 180 12.96 -8.11 13.33
N ALA A 181 14.29 -8.14 13.21
CA ALA A 181 15.17 -7.33 14.05
C ALA A 181 14.86 -5.82 13.93
N VAL A 182 14.63 -5.34 12.72
CA VAL A 182 14.26 -3.92 12.50
C VAL A 182 12.85 -3.62 13.02
N LEU A 183 11.86 -4.49 12.77
CA LEU A 183 10.49 -4.27 13.24
C LEU A 183 10.39 -4.23 14.76
N GLN A 184 11.16 -5.06 15.45
CA GLN A 184 11.20 -5.10 16.92
C GLN A 184 11.88 -3.88 17.56
N ALA A 185 12.70 -3.15 16.81
CA ALA A 185 13.35 -1.93 17.28
C ALA A 185 12.42 -0.71 17.30
N TYR A 186 11.28 -0.76 16.62
CA TYR A 186 10.28 0.32 16.70
C TYR A 186 9.57 0.35 18.06
N VAL A 187 9.17 1.54 18.52
CA VAL A 187 8.44 1.75 19.77
C VAL A 187 7.18 2.58 19.48
N PRO A 188 5.98 1.98 19.62
CA PRO A 188 5.73 0.55 19.83
C PRO A 188 6.09 -0.28 18.58
N PRO A 189 6.39 -1.58 18.70
CA PRO A 189 6.59 -2.43 17.53
C PRO A 189 5.25 -2.65 16.81
N PRO A 190 5.26 -2.94 15.49
CA PRO A 190 4.05 -3.30 14.78
C PRO A 190 3.47 -4.63 15.27
N GLN A 191 2.18 -4.84 15.06
CA GLN A 191 1.61 -6.17 15.15
C GLN A 191 2.20 -7.02 14.02
N LEU A 192 3.00 -8.03 14.36
CA LEU A 192 3.60 -8.93 13.38
C LEU A 192 2.79 -10.21 13.26
N VAL A 193 2.45 -10.57 12.03
CA VAL A 193 1.89 -11.88 11.69
C VAL A 193 2.91 -12.63 10.84
N ARG A 194 3.40 -13.74 11.39
CA ARG A 194 4.32 -14.66 10.74
C ARG A 194 3.54 -15.71 9.97
N PHE A 195 3.89 -15.91 8.71
CA PHE A 195 3.39 -17.00 7.88
C PHE A 195 4.45 -18.11 7.78
N GLU A 196 3.98 -19.36 7.64
CA GLU A 196 4.83 -20.53 7.40
C GLU A 196 4.50 -21.10 6.02
N GLY A 197 5.51 -21.38 5.21
CA GLY A 197 5.34 -21.98 3.88
C GLY A 197 4.62 -21.09 2.85
N ALA A 198 4.70 -19.77 2.99
CA ALA A 198 4.06 -18.85 2.05
C ALA A 198 5.02 -18.30 1.00
N GLY A 199 6.32 -18.30 1.28
CA GLY A 199 7.34 -17.66 0.45
C GLY A 199 7.09 -16.17 0.26
N HIS A 200 7.90 -15.52 -0.59
CA HIS A 200 7.78 -14.08 -0.81
C HIS A 200 6.45 -13.67 -1.46
N PHE A 201 5.96 -14.47 -2.41
CA PHE A 201 4.79 -14.12 -3.23
C PHE A 201 3.47 -14.67 -2.73
N TYR A 202 3.45 -15.34 -1.56
CA TYR A 202 2.24 -15.92 -0.95
C TYR A 202 1.47 -16.85 -1.92
N HIS A 203 2.20 -17.65 -2.71
CA HIS A 203 1.60 -18.57 -3.65
C HIS A 203 0.70 -19.60 -2.94
N GLY A 204 -0.56 -19.67 -3.36
CA GLY A 204 -1.56 -20.54 -2.72
C GLY A 204 -2.06 -20.08 -1.35
N ARG A 205 -1.52 -18.97 -0.78
CA ARG A 205 -1.85 -18.47 0.56
C ARG A 205 -2.51 -17.08 0.56
N LEU A 206 -2.91 -16.56 -0.60
CA LEU A 206 -3.54 -15.23 -0.71
C LEU A 206 -4.87 -15.13 0.05
N SER A 207 -5.64 -16.22 0.12
CA SER A 207 -6.89 -16.24 0.91
C SER A 207 -6.61 -16.11 2.41
N GLU A 208 -5.54 -16.72 2.91
CA GLU A 208 -5.12 -16.60 4.31
C GLU A 208 -4.62 -15.18 4.61
N LEU A 209 -3.85 -14.58 3.67
CA LEU A 209 -3.46 -13.19 3.75
C LEU A 209 -4.69 -12.27 3.90
N GLN A 210 -5.73 -12.47 3.08
CA GLN A 210 -6.96 -11.70 3.15
C GLN A 210 -7.74 -11.91 4.46
N GLN A 211 -7.81 -13.15 4.95
CA GLN A 211 -8.44 -13.49 6.23
C GLN A 211 -7.72 -12.84 7.43
N THR A 212 -6.43 -12.61 7.31
CA THR A 212 -5.64 -11.89 8.34
C THR A 212 -5.87 -10.38 8.27
N LEU A 213 -5.96 -9.82 7.07
CA LEU A 213 -6.11 -8.37 6.85
C LEU A 213 -7.48 -7.84 7.27
N LEU A 214 -8.55 -8.55 6.93
CA LEU A 214 -9.90 -8.06 7.10
C LEU A 214 -10.27 -7.75 8.57
N PRO A 215 -10.00 -8.63 9.55
CA PRO A 215 -10.26 -8.32 10.96
C PRO A 215 -9.47 -7.10 11.47
N PHE A 216 -8.21 -6.95 11.05
CA PHE A 216 -7.39 -5.80 11.43
C PHE A 216 -7.98 -4.49 10.90
N LEU A 217 -8.39 -4.47 9.64
CA LEU A 217 -9.05 -3.31 9.05
C LEU A 217 -10.34 -2.96 9.78
N GLN A 218 -11.21 -3.95 10.04
CA GLN A 218 -12.49 -3.75 10.73
C GLN A 218 -12.33 -3.28 12.18
N GLN A 219 -11.29 -3.73 12.87
CA GLN A 219 -11.01 -3.35 14.26
C GLN A 219 -10.58 -1.88 14.40
N HIS A 220 -9.84 -1.36 13.40
CA HIS A 220 -9.16 -0.07 13.52
C HIS A 220 -9.75 1.04 12.65
N LEU A 221 -10.69 0.71 11.77
CA LEU A 221 -11.41 1.72 11.00
C LEU A 221 -12.67 2.16 11.76
N PRO A 222 -13.05 3.44 11.67
CA PRO A 222 -14.33 3.89 12.22
C PRO A 222 -15.47 3.14 11.52
N ALA A 223 -16.46 2.75 12.32
CA ALA A 223 -17.69 2.11 11.83
C ALA A 223 -18.52 3.08 10.96
#